data_60b8d7fedd935d29d38c3aad20d779c3
#
_entry.id   60b8d7fedd935d29d38c3aad20d779c3
#
_cell.length_a   1.000
_cell.length_b   1.000
_cell.length_c   1.000
_cell.angle_alpha   90.00
_cell.angle_beta   90.00
_cell.angle_gamma   90.00
#
_symmetry.space_group_name_H-M   'P 1'
#
loop_
_entity.id
_entity.type
_entity.pdbx_description
1 polymer ?
#
loop_
_entity_poly.entity_id
_entity_poly.type
_entity_poly.pdbx_seq_one_letter_code
_entity_poly.pdbx_strand_id
1 'polypeptide(L)'
;MDCTVVKFGIVSILLEFSSNSSLLYPSSVSSRYTLLVQVESLRFTVTDENLYLKRFLDPIKVCRRYQPKFGLGNREKGLDLAQFLSIYGADPFYSWIGLDSDLMYVAHKAAGGMTSVYRQIGKGCENLFRQIIIDQAEYEDPKYALWSYMTKTKNDKNKTLSLDARLELSQIRNADIRARVIQWIADYSSSLSVPAPLNGAVFEVRQGYKSKDSKRQNADIDNIAVAWANGYLPVFAVFSSQIDADLVLRYRNSRGGIIIGTTSGSSQISLFVFCQEVLGYDLADFFYRNSEVIKSEVCSTLEILLRTE
;
A
#
# COMPACT_ATOMS: atom_id res chain seq x y z
N MET A 1 16.16 28.02 -6.41
CA MET A 1 16.30 27.28 -5.15
C MET A 1 17.16 26.07 -5.46
N ASP A 2 18.42 26.16 -5.06
CA ASP A 2 19.45 25.21 -5.41
C ASP A 2 19.26 23.87 -4.69
N CYS A 3 19.06 22.81 -5.46
CA CYS A 3 19.14 21.45 -4.96
C CYS A 3 20.61 21.02 -4.93
N THR A 4 21.25 21.14 -3.78
CA THR A 4 22.61 20.67 -3.58
C THR A 4 22.58 19.14 -3.46
N VAL A 5 23.15 18.47 -4.46
CA VAL A 5 23.36 17.02 -4.43
C VAL A 5 24.50 16.72 -3.47
N VAL A 6 24.18 16.13 -2.32
CA VAL A 6 25.18 15.59 -1.39
C VAL A 6 25.49 14.14 -1.80
N LYS A 7 26.70 13.94 -2.31
CA LYS A 7 27.26 12.59 -2.51
C LYS A 7 27.61 11.98 -1.14
N PHE A 8 26.91 10.93 -0.76
CA PHE A 8 27.31 10.13 0.40
C PHE A 8 28.49 9.24 0.03
N GLY A 9 29.61 9.51 0.67
CA GLY A 9 30.80 8.66 0.66
C GLY A 9 30.59 7.41 1.51
N ILE A 10 31.24 6.34 1.07
CA ILE A 10 31.34 5.06 1.75
C ILE A 10 31.97 5.28 3.12
N VAL A 11 31.23 4.98 4.19
CA VAL A 11 31.74 5.00 5.56
C VAL A 11 32.59 3.74 5.76
N SER A 12 33.91 3.92 5.75
CA SER A 12 34.85 2.89 6.23
C SER A 12 34.82 2.86 7.75
N ILE A 13 34.28 1.80 8.32
CA ILE A 13 34.37 1.55 9.77
C ILE A 13 35.78 1.05 10.05
N LEU A 14 36.61 1.92 10.61
CA LEU A 14 37.88 1.56 11.24
C LEU A 14 37.59 0.95 12.63
N LEU A 15 37.84 -0.34 12.77
CA LEU A 15 37.88 -1.00 14.09
C LEU A 15 39.29 -0.75 14.69
N GLU A 16 39.38 0.13 15.66
CA GLU A 16 40.54 0.23 16.52
C GLU A 16 40.57 -0.95 17.52
N PHE A 17 41.53 -1.81 17.36
CA PHE A 17 41.87 -2.81 18.37
C PHE A 17 42.76 -2.19 19.43
N SER A 18 42.24 -1.93 20.62
CA SER A 18 43.04 -1.68 21.81
C SER A 18 43.51 -3.01 22.38
N SER A 19 44.86 -3.21 22.39
CA SER A 19 45.50 -4.35 23.01
C SER A 19 45.57 -4.15 24.52
N ASN A 20 44.90 -5.02 25.28
CA ASN A 20 45.37 -5.36 26.61
C ASN A 20 45.06 -6.83 26.93
N SER A 21 46.13 -7.52 27.29
CA SER A 21 46.28 -8.93 27.55
C SER A 21 45.57 -9.41 28.81
N SER A 22 44.87 -10.54 28.71
CA SER A 22 45.05 -11.68 29.63
C SER A 22 44.22 -12.88 29.20
N LEU A 23 44.88 -14.01 29.17
CA LEU A 23 44.43 -15.36 28.80
C LEU A 23 43.13 -15.81 29.41
N LEU A 24 42.20 -16.33 28.59
CA LEU A 24 41.47 -17.57 28.86
C LEU A 24 40.69 -17.95 27.57
N TYR A 25 40.91 -19.18 27.08
CA TYR A 25 40.19 -19.74 25.90
C TYR A 25 38.70 -19.88 26.14
N PRO A 26 37.85 -19.45 25.21
CA PRO A 26 36.61 -20.14 24.96
C PRO A 26 36.49 -20.58 23.51
N SER A 27 35.90 -21.75 23.36
CA SER A 27 35.58 -22.49 22.16
C SER A 27 35.15 -21.66 20.95
N SER A 28 35.94 -21.71 19.88
CA SER A 28 35.84 -20.93 18.64
C SER A 28 34.65 -21.29 17.70
N VAL A 29 33.70 -22.09 18.14
CA VAL A 29 32.56 -22.55 17.30
C VAL A 29 31.31 -21.68 17.49
N SER A 30 31.04 -21.21 18.72
CA SER A 30 29.83 -20.40 19.01
C SER A 30 29.85 -19.02 18.35
N SER A 31 31.03 -18.35 18.31
CA SER A 31 31.14 -16.99 17.75
C SER A 31 30.96 -16.93 16.23
N ARG A 32 31.37 -17.99 15.50
CA ARG A 32 31.19 -18.05 14.04
C ARG A 32 29.72 -18.29 13.64
N TYR A 33 28.99 -19.08 14.41
CA TYR A 33 27.57 -19.31 14.17
C TYR A 33 26.72 -18.04 14.44
N THR A 34 27.02 -17.31 15.50
CA THR A 34 26.33 -16.06 15.82
C THR A 34 26.58 -14.98 14.75
N LEU A 35 27.81 -14.89 14.22
CA LEU A 35 28.13 -13.93 13.15
C LEU A 35 27.47 -14.32 11.82
N LEU A 36 27.42 -15.62 11.46
CA LEU A 36 26.78 -16.12 10.27
C LEU A 36 25.25 -15.89 10.31
N VAL A 37 24.61 -16.15 11.44
CA VAL A 37 23.17 -15.90 11.63
C VAL A 37 22.86 -14.40 11.56
N GLN A 38 23.70 -13.53 12.11
CA GLN A 38 23.55 -12.07 11.98
C GLN A 38 23.76 -11.60 10.52
N VAL A 39 24.72 -12.15 9.78
CA VAL A 39 24.96 -11.78 8.39
C VAL A 39 23.86 -12.31 7.47
N GLU A 40 23.31 -13.48 7.74
CA GLU A 40 22.15 -14.01 7.01
C GLU A 40 20.88 -13.21 7.30
N SER A 41 20.63 -12.83 8.56
CA SER A 41 19.50 -11.96 8.92
C SER A 41 19.62 -10.57 8.27
N LEU A 42 20.82 -9.99 8.22
CA LEU A 42 21.06 -8.72 7.51
C LEU A 42 20.91 -8.83 6.00
N ARG A 43 21.28 -9.96 5.38
CA ARG A 43 21.05 -10.18 3.94
C ARG A 43 19.56 -10.37 3.63
N PHE A 44 18.83 -11.07 4.48
CA PHE A 44 17.39 -11.27 4.33
C PHE A 44 16.64 -9.93 4.39
N THR A 45 16.94 -9.07 5.37
CA THR A 45 16.30 -7.76 5.55
C THR A 45 16.54 -6.80 4.40
N VAL A 46 17.73 -6.75 3.80
CA VAL A 46 18.05 -5.83 2.68
C VAL A 46 17.36 -6.25 1.37
N THR A 47 17.22 -7.56 1.13
CA THR A 47 16.56 -8.05 -0.10
C THR A 47 15.05 -7.79 -0.05
N ASP A 48 14.42 -8.00 1.10
CA ASP A 48 12.99 -7.78 1.31
C ASP A 48 12.65 -6.29 1.25
N GLU A 49 13.48 -5.43 1.81
CA GLU A 49 13.25 -3.98 1.79
C GLU A 49 13.25 -3.39 0.38
N ASN A 50 14.18 -3.82 -0.47
CA ASN A 50 14.21 -3.42 -1.88
C ASN A 50 12.97 -3.92 -2.64
N LEU A 51 12.50 -5.13 -2.33
CA LEU A 51 11.27 -5.66 -2.91
C LEU A 51 10.05 -4.84 -2.47
N TYR A 52 9.93 -4.49 -1.18
CA TYR A 52 8.84 -3.70 -0.64
C TYR A 52 8.81 -2.29 -1.23
N LEU A 53 9.97 -1.64 -1.32
CA LEU A 53 10.09 -0.33 -1.96
C LEU A 53 9.66 -0.37 -3.43
N LYS A 54 10.07 -1.40 -4.17
CA LYS A 54 9.64 -1.65 -5.55
C LYS A 54 8.13 -1.88 -5.64
N ARG A 55 7.55 -2.73 -4.77
CA ARG A 55 6.11 -2.98 -4.74
C ARG A 55 5.29 -1.72 -4.53
N PHE A 56 5.80 -0.80 -3.70
CA PHE A 56 5.14 0.48 -3.44
C PHE A 56 5.33 1.48 -4.59
N LEU A 57 6.55 1.63 -5.14
CA LEU A 57 6.88 2.70 -6.09
C LEU A 57 6.55 2.37 -7.56
N ASP A 58 6.64 1.11 -8.00
CA ASP A 58 6.43 0.77 -9.41
C ASP A 58 5.06 1.23 -9.96
N PRO A 59 3.94 1.10 -9.23
CA PRO A 59 2.68 1.68 -9.68
C PRO A 59 2.74 3.20 -9.88
N ILE A 60 3.42 3.94 -9.00
CA ILE A 60 3.51 5.41 -9.04
C ILE A 60 4.26 5.86 -10.29
N LYS A 61 5.34 5.16 -10.66
CA LYS A 61 6.16 5.45 -11.85
C LYS A 61 5.35 5.41 -13.15
N VAL A 62 4.27 4.62 -13.21
CA VAL A 62 3.40 4.56 -14.38
C VAL A 62 2.76 5.92 -14.70
N CYS A 63 2.54 6.76 -13.68
CA CYS A 63 1.95 8.09 -13.84
C CYS A 63 2.82 9.05 -14.67
N ARG A 64 4.13 8.81 -14.78
CA ARG A 64 5.03 9.60 -15.62
C ARG A 64 4.66 9.58 -17.12
N ARG A 65 3.91 8.56 -17.55
CA ARG A 65 3.44 8.39 -18.93
C ARG A 65 2.01 8.85 -19.13
N TYR A 66 1.45 9.55 -18.14
CA TYR A 66 0.07 10.00 -18.21
C TYR A 66 -0.10 11.06 -19.30
N GLN A 67 -1.07 10.84 -20.17
CA GLN A 67 -1.54 11.80 -21.17
C GLN A 67 -3.04 12.03 -21.00
N PRO A 68 -3.51 13.28 -20.98
CA PRO A 68 -4.92 13.60 -20.80
C PRO A 68 -5.75 13.18 -22.01
N LYS A 69 -6.97 12.68 -21.78
CA LYS A 69 -7.82 12.10 -22.84
C LYS A 69 -8.87 13.07 -23.42
N PHE A 70 -9.10 14.21 -22.80
CA PHE A 70 -10.03 15.25 -23.26
C PHE A 70 -11.37 14.72 -23.82
N GLY A 71 -12.03 13.82 -23.10
CA GLY A 71 -13.32 13.27 -23.49
C GLY A 71 -13.32 12.20 -24.59
N LEU A 72 -12.15 11.82 -25.12
CA LEU A 72 -12.03 10.80 -26.18
C LEU A 72 -12.34 9.34 -25.70
N GLY A 73 -12.86 9.19 -24.50
CA GLY A 73 -13.30 7.90 -23.96
C GLY A 73 -12.15 6.92 -23.69
N ASN A 74 -12.41 5.64 -23.93
CA ASN A 74 -11.45 4.55 -23.69
C ASN A 74 -10.40 4.35 -24.79
N ARG A 75 -10.14 5.34 -25.63
CA ARG A 75 -9.06 5.26 -26.62
C ARG A 75 -7.72 5.06 -25.90
N GLU A 76 -6.85 4.26 -26.51
CA GLU A 76 -5.62 3.77 -25.87
C GLU A 76 -4.62 4.87 -25.53
N LYS A 77 -4.56 5.95 -26.31
CA LYS A 77 -3.63 7.07 -26.09
C LYS A 77 -4.38 8.34 -25.75
N GLY A 78 -3.83 9.13 -24.82
CA GLY A 78 -4.21 10.51 -24.60
C GLY A 78 -3.69 11.40 -25.72
N LEU A 79 -4.00 12.70 -25.66
CA LEU A 79 -3.50 13.70 -26.60
C LEU A 79 -2.18 14.28 -26.09
N ASP A 80 -1.26 14.55 -27.03
CA ASP A 80 -0.15 15.45 -26.80
C ASP A 80 -0.60 16.92 -26.93
N LEU A 81 0.31 17.86 -26.63
CA LEU A 81 0.02 19.29 -26.68
C LEU A 81 -0.43 19.74 -28.09
N ALA A 82 0.27 19.31 -29.15
CA ALA A 82 -0.03 19.72 -30.51
C ALA A 82 -1.41 19.23 -30.95
N GLN A 83 -1.76 17.99 -30.65
CA GLN A 83 -3.08 17.42 -30.91
C GLN A 83 -4.18 18.14 -30.14
N PHE A 84 -3.93 18.47 -28.86
CA PHE A 84 -4.86 19.24 -28.04
C PHE A 84 -5.11 20.63 -28.63
N LEU A 85 -4.06 21.38 -28.94
CA LEU A 85 -4.18 22.72 -29.52
C LEU A 85 -4.90 22.69 -30.87
N SER A 86 -4.65 21.68 -31.70
CA SER A 86 -5.38 21.51 -32.97
C SER A 86 -6.88 21.30 -32.79
N ILE A 87 -7.29 20.51 -31.79
CA ILE A 87 -8.70 20.20 -31.54
C ILE A 87 -9.41 21.40 -30.89
N TYR A 88 -8.81 22.00 -29.86
CA TYR A 88 -9.42 23.10 -29.11
C TYR A 88 -9.38 24.41 -29.90
N GLY A 89 -8.32 24.67 -30.68
CA GLY A 89 -8.24 25.83 -31.55
C GLY A 89 -9.18 25.76 -32.78
N ALA A 90 -9.65 24.56 -33.14
CA ALA A 90 -10.67 24.40 -34.19
C ALA A 90 -12.10 24.73 -33.70
N ASP A 91 -12.30 24.83 -32.37
CA ASP A 91 -13.58 25.22 -31.79
C ASP A 91 -13.59 26.73 -31.51
N PRO A 92 -14.42 27.52 -32.25
CA PRO A 92 -14.42 28.97 -32.05
C PRO A 92 -14.77 29.40 -30.64
N PHE A 93 -15.66 28.68 -29.95
CA PHE A 93 -16.05 29.00 -28.58
C PHE A 93 -14.86 28.82 -27.62
N TYR A 94 -14.13 27.72 -27.73
CA TYR A 94 -12.97 27.46 -26.86
C TYR A 94 -11.84 28.44 -27.11
N SER A 95 -11.61 28.81 -28.38
CA SER A 95 -10.63 29.82 -28.73
C SER A 95 -11.00 31.20 -28.20
N TRP A 96 -12.28 31.62 -28.30
CA TRP A 96 -12.73 32.91 -27.79
C TRP A 96 -12.60 33.07 -26.27
N ILE A 97 -12.64 32.00 -25.51
CA ILE A 97 -12.50 32.03 -24.05
C ILE A 97 -11.11 31.57 -23.57
N GLY A 98 -10.16 31.34 -24.50
CA GLY A 98 -8.75 31.04 -24.20
C GLY A 98 -8.48 29.63 -23.66
N LEU A 99 -9.33 28.64 -24.02
CA LEU A 99 -9.14 27.24 -23.63
C LEU A 99 -8.16 26.48 -24.55
N ASP A 100 -7.77 27.05 -25.68
CA ASP A 100 -6.82 26.51 -26.65
C ASP A 100 -5.36 26.93 -26.33
N SER A 101 -4.95 26.80 -25.10
CA SER A 101 -3.65 27.26 -24.61
C SER A 101 -2.84 26.15 -23.94
N ASP A 102 -1.51 26.30 -23.96
CA ASP A 102 -0.56 25.41 -23.27
C ASP A 102 -0.92 25.29 -21.78
N LEU A 103 -1.32 26.41 -21.15
CA LEU A 103 -1.72 26.44 -19.75
C LEU A 103 -2.93 25.54 -19.48
N MET A 104 -3.90 25.55 -20.39
CA MET A 104 -5.09 24.70 -20.28
C MET A 104 -4.74 23.21 -20.44
N TYR A 105 -3.83 22.89 -21.37
CA TYR A 105 -3.32 21.54 -21.51
C TYR A 105 -2.65 21.04 -20.23
N VAL A 106 -1.74 21.83 -19.64
CA VAL A 106 -1.03 21.50 -18.40
C VAL A 106 -2.02 21.36 -17.23
N ALA A 107 -3.02 22.24 -17.13
CA ALA A 107 -4.05 22.15 -16.09
C ALA A 107 -4.85 20.84 -16.18
N HIS A 108 -5.25 20.44 -17.38
CA HIS A 108 -5.93 19.15 -17.61
C HIS A 108 -5.01 17.95 -17.33
N LYS A 109 -3.77 18.02 -17.80
CA LYS A 109 -2.75 16.98 -17.54
C LYS A 109 -2.51 16.80 -16.05
N ALA A 110 -2.37 17.91 -15.30
CA ALA A 110 -2.20 17.88 -13.86
C ALA A 110 -3.44 17.32 -13.13
N ALA A 111 -4.64 17.79 -13.45
CA ALA A 111 -5.87 17.37 -12.79
C ALA A 111 -6.14 15.85 -12.97
N GLY A 112 -6.07 15.36 -14.20
CA GLY A 112 -6.23 13.93 -14.49
C GLY A 112 -5.06 13.08 -13.98
N GLY A 113 -3.84 13.62 -14.07
CA GLY A 113 -2.63 13.02 -13.55
C GLY A 113 -2.67 12.83 -12.04
N MET A 114 -3.14 13.81 -11.27
CA MET A 114 -3.31 13.69 -9.81
C MET A 114 -4.29 12.58 -9.42
N THR A 115 -5.40 12.44 -10.15
CA THR A 115 -6.31 11.31 -9.94
C THR A 115 -5.61 9.97 -10.19
N SER A 116 -4.77 9.90 -11.22
CA SER A 116 -3.95 8.73 -11.51
C SER A 116 -2.94 8.46 -10.39
N VAL A 117 -2.22 9.49 -9.91
CA VAL A 117 -1.23 9.38 -8.82
C VAL A 117 -1.88 8.80 -7.56
N TYR A 118 -3.01 9.34 -7.11
CA TYR A 118 -3.72 8.80 -5.93
C TYR A 118 -4.13 7.35 -6.10
N ARG A 119 -4.61 6.97 -7.28
CA ARG A 119 -4.96 5.58 -7.59
C ARG A 119 -3.74 4.68 -7.57
N GLN A 120 -2.60 5.12 -8.11
CA GLN A 120 -1.38 4.32 -8.16
C GLN A 120 -0.68 4.24 -6.80
N ILE A 121 -0.76 5.28 -5.95
CA ILE A 121 -0.35 5.18 -4.55
C ILE A 121 -1.19 4.11 -3.83
N GLY A 122 -2.52 4.10 -4.03
CA GLY A 122 -3.39 3.05 -3.51
C GLY A 122 -2.94 1.66 -3.94
N LYS A 123 -2.61 1.49 -5.24
CA LYS A 123 -2.09 0.22 -5.76
C LYS A 123 -0.72 -0.16 -5.17
N GLY A 124 0.14 0.82 -4.90
CA GLY A 124 1.38 0.62 -4.16
C GLY A 124 1.14 0.12 -2.74
N CYS A 125 0.20 0.74 -2.01
CA CYS A 125 -0.21 0.30 -0.67
C CYS A 125 -0.74 -1.16 -0.68
N GLU A 126 -1.62 -1.51 -1.61
CA GLU A 126 -2.15 -2.87 -1.78
C GLU A 126 -1.02 -3.89 -2.01
N ASN A 127 -0.12 -3.60 -2.95
CA ASN A 127 0.97 -4.50 -3.32
C ASN A 127 1.96 -4.68 -2.16
N LEU A 128 2.31 -3.60 -1.47
CA LEU A 128 3.20 -3.62 -0.31
C LEU A 128 2.59 -4.42 0.84
N PHE A 129 1.36 -4.11 1.23
CA PHE A 129 0.67 -4.77 2.33
C PHE A 129 0.51 -6.28 2.08
N ARG A 130 0.12 -6.64 0.85
CA ARG A 130 0.02 -8.05 0.45
C ARG A 130 1.36 -8.77 0.50
N GLN A 131 2.45 -8.12 0.06
CA GLN A 131 3.77 -8.72 0.10
C GLN A 131 4.22 -8.95 1.56
N ILE A 132 3.99 -7.99 2.45
CA ILE A 132 4.27 -8.16 3.89
C ILE A 132 3.52 -9.37 4.46
N ILE A 133 2.24 -9.54 4.13
CA ILE A 133 1.46 -10.72 4.56
C ILE A 133 2.09 -12.02 4.03
N ILE A 134 2.46 -12.07 2.75
CA ILE A 134 3.06 -13.27 2.14
C ILE A 134 4.33 -13.67 2.89
N ASP A 135 5.21 -12.71 3.13
CA ASP A 135 6.53 -12.96 3.69
C ASP A 135 6.45 -13.29 5.19
N GLN A 136 5.66 -12.50 5.97
CA GLN A 136 5.56 -12.71 7.41
C GLN A 136 4.76 -13.99 7.77
N ALA A 137 3.73 -14.32 6.98
CA ALA A 137 2.99 -15.57 7.13
C ALA A 137 3.76 -16.79 6.58
N GLU A 138 4.87 -16.57 5.88
CA GLU A 138 5.67 -17.61 5.19
C GLU A 138 4.79 -18.47 4.26
N TYR A 139 3.95 -17.82 3.44
CA TYR A 139 3.10 -18.54 2.51
C TYR A 139 3.89 -19.25 1.43
N GLU A 140 3.63 -20.54 1.25
CA GLU A 140 4.23 -21.33 0.17
C GLU A 140 3.83 -20.83 -1.22
N ASP A 141 2.57 -20.45 -1.36
CA ASP A 141 2.02 -19.91 -2.60
C ASP A 141 1.43 -18.52 -2.35
N PRO A 142 1.94 -17.47 -3.03
CA PRO A 142 1.42 -16.11 -2.90
C PRO A 142 -0.09 -15.97 -3.13
N LYS A 143 -0.73 -16.93 -3.83
CA LYS A 143 -2.18 -16.90 -4.04
C LYS A 143 -2.98 -17.01 -2.75
N TYR A 144 -2.41 -17.54 -1.65
CA TYR A 144 -3.08 -17.60 -0.36
C TYR A 144 -3.33 -16.21 0.24
N ALA A 145 -2.56 -15.19 -0.19
CA ALA A 145 -2.81 -13.80 0.16
C ALA A 145 -3.87 -13.11 -0.73
N LEU A 146 -4.41 -13.79 -1.72
CA LEU A 146 -5.48 -13.28 -2.60
C LEU A 146 -6.83 -13.81 -2.15
N TRP A 147 -7.87 -13.00 -2.29
CA TRP A 147 -9.24 -13.42 -2.03
C TRP A 147 -10.19 -12.87 -3.09
N SER A 148 -11.03 -13.75 -3.61
CA SER A 148 -12.08 -13.38 -4.55
C SER A 148 -13.30 -14.25 -4.34
N TYR A 149 -14.47 -13.71 -4.69
CA TYR A 149 -15.72 -14.42 -4.65
C TYR A 149 -16.57 -14.13 -5.87
N MET A 150 -17.47 -15.05 -6.18
CA MET A 150 -18.42 -14.89 -7.27
C MET A 150 -19.73 -14.30 -6.77
N THR A 151 -20.26 -13.33 -7.47
CA THR A 151 -21.59 -12.77 -7.24
C THR A 151 -22.33 -12.66 -8.57
N LYS A 152 -23.64 -12.46 -8.48
CA LYS A 152 -24.47 -12.21 -9.67
C LYS A 152 -24.77 -10.72 -9.84
N THR A 153 -24.68 -10.25 -11.06
CA THR A 153 -25.14 -8.91 -11.42
C THR A 153 -26.68 -8.87 -11.47
N LYS A 154 -27.26 -7.66 -11.54
CA LYS A 154 -28.71 -7.47 -11.74
C LYS A 154 -29.26 -8.22 -12.96
N ASN A 155 -28.43 -8.52 -13.95
CA ASN A 155 -28.79 -9.25 -15.18
C ASN A 155 -28.40 -10.73 -15.11
N ASP A 156 -28.28 -11.31 -13.91
CA ASP A 156 -27.92 -12.70 -13.63
C ASP A 156 -26.57 -13.18 -14.21
N LYS A 157 -25.71 -12.25 -14.61
CA LYS A 157 -24.37 -12.57 -15.09
C LYS A 157 -23.41 -12.73 -13.91
N ASN A 158 -22.61 -13.78 -13.94
CA ASN A 158 -21.54 -13.98 -12.96
C ASN A 158 -20.53 -12.83 -13.01
N LYS A 159 -20.19 -12.30 -11.83
CA LYS A 159 -19.19 -11.28 -11.62
C LYS A 159 -18.26 -11.74 -10.52
N THR A 160 -16.95 -11.75 -10.77
CA THR A 160 -15.95 -11.97 -9.74
C THR A 160 -15.61 -10.63 -9.09
N LEU A 161 -15.68 -10.58 -7.77
CA LEU A 161 -15.20 -9.49 -6.94
C LEU A 161 -14.02 -9.98 -6.11
N SER A 162 -13.10 -9.08 -5.78
CA SER A 162 -11.90 -9.40 -5.00
C SER A 162 -11.65 -8.30 -3.96
N LEU A 163 -11.12 -8.70 -2.82
CA LEU A 163 -10.46 -7.82 -1.87
C LEU A 163 -8.94 -7.89 -2.04
N ASP A 164 -8.24 -6.90 -1.50
CA ASP A 164 -6.84 -6.66 -1.85
C ASP A 164 -5.85 -7.62 -1.19
N ALA A 165 -6.17 -8.13 0.00
CA ALA A 165 -5.31 -9.08 0.70
C ALA A 165 -6.10 -10.04 1.60
N ARG A 166 -5.46 -11.17 1.98
CA ARG A 166 -6.03 -12.18 2.87
C ARG A 166 -4.99 -12.75 3.82
N LEU A 167 -5.38 -12.90 5.08
CA LEU A 167 -4.72 -13.78 6.06
C LEU A 167 -5.51 -15.07 6.14
N GLU A 168 -4.99 -16.14 5.57
CA GLU A 168 -5.56 -17.49 5.57
C GLU A 168 -4.94 -18.30 6.69
N LEU A 169 -5.64 -18.47 7.82
CA LEU A 169 -5.11 -19.10 9.03
C LEU A 169 -4.54 -20.50 8.81
N SER A 170 -5.16 -21.28 7.95
CA SER A 170 -4.73 -22.65 7.65
C SER A 170 -3.39 -22.72 6.91
N GLN A 171 -2.98 -21.61 6.29
CA GLN A 171 -1.81 -21.53 5.43
C GLN A 171 -0.64 -20.75 6.06
N ILE A 172 -0.85 -20.10 7.21
CA ILE A 172 0.23 -19.41 7.94
C ILE A 172 1.19 -20.46 8.50
N ARG A 173 2.42 -20.49 7.99
CA ARG A 173 3.49 -21.42 8.42
C ARG A 173 4.23 -20.94 9.65
N ASN A 174 4.45 -19.63 9.76
CA ASN A 174 5.07 -19.02 10.93
C ASN A 174 4.12 -19.17 12.13
N ALA A 175 4.50 -20.03 13.09
CA ALA A 175 3.68 -20.37 14.24
C ALA A 175 3.39 -19.17 15.15
N ASP A 176 4.38 -18.29 15.35
CA ASP A 176 4.24 -17.10 16.20
C ASP A 176 3.30 -16.08 15.56
N ILE A 177 3.43 -15.85 14.25
CA ILE A 177 2.52 -15.00 13.49
C ILE A 177 1.10 -15.59 13.53
N ARG A 178 0.97 -16.90 13.33
CA ARG A 178 -0.34 -17.56 13.36
C ARG A 178 -1.03 -17.39 14.71
N ALA A 179 -0.30 -17.55 15.81
CA ALA A 179 -0.86 -17.35 17.16
C ALA A 179 -1.32 -15.92 17.39
N ARG A 180 -0.49 -14.92 17.00
CA ARG A 180 -0.84 -13.50 17.11
C ARG A 180 -2.04 -13.12 16.24
N VAL A 181 -2.12 -13.63 15.02
CA VAL A 181 -3.26 -13.40 14.11
C VAL A 181 -4.54 -13.99 14.66
N ILE A 182 -4.52 -15.22 15.20
CA ILE A 182 -5.68 -15.85 15.85
C ILE A 182 -6.17 -14.99 17.01
N GLN A 183 -5.26 -14.56 17.90
CA GLN A 183 -5.62 -13.73 19.05
C GLN A 183 -6.19 -12.38 18.59
N TRP A 184 -5.54 -11.71 17.63
CA TRP A 184 -6.02 -10.43 17.09
C TRP A 184 -7.42 -10.55 16.47
N ILE A 185 -7.69 -11.62 15.70
CA ILE A 185 -9.02 -11.87 15.12
C ILE A 185 -10.07 -12.07 16.22
N ALA A 186 -9.74 -12.82 17.27
CA ALA A 186 -10.64 -13.05 18.39
C ALA A 186 -10.99 -11.75 19.13
N ASP A 187 -9.97 -10.96 19.45
CA ASP A 187 -10.13 -9.66 20.14
C ASP A 187 -10.90 -8.66 19.28
N TYR A 188 -10.60 -8.60 17.98
CA TYR A 188 -11.29 -7.70 17.06
C TYR A 188 -12.76 -8.10 16.90
N SER A 189 -13.05 -9.37 16.72
CA SER A 189 -14.42 -9.89 16.60
C SER A 189 -15.23 -9.62 17.86
N SER A 190 -14.61 -9.78 19.02
CA SER A 190 -15.23 -9.42 20.31
C SER A 190 -15.59 -7.92 20.35
N SER A 191 -14.72 -7.04 19.88
CA SER A 191 -14.98 -5.58 19.82
C SER A 191 -16.13 -5.21 18.86
N LEU A 192 -16.38 -6.05 17.85
CA LEU A 192 -17.52 -5.93 16.92
C LEU A 192 -18.78 -6.65 17.38
N SER A 193 -18.73 -7.30 18.55
CA SER A 193 -19.83 -8.13 19.10
C SER A 193 -20.27 -9.25 18.14
N VAL A 194 -19.30 -9.94 17.54
CA VAL A 194 -19.52 -11.08 16.65
C VAL A 194 -18.63 -12.26 17.05
N PRO A 195 -19.03 -13.52 16.74
CA PRO A 195 -18.17 -14.67 16.91
C PRO A 195 -16.90 -14.55 16.06
N ALA A 196 -15.76 -15.04 16.57
CA ALA A 196 -14.52 -15.06 15.79
C ALA A 196 -14.66 -15.99 14.57
N PRO A 197 -14.27 -15.54 13.36
CA PRO A 197 -14.33 -16.37 12.17
C PRO A 197 -13.24 -17.45 12.17
N LEU A 198 -13.50 -18.55 11.46
CA LEU A 198 -12.63 -19.73 11.48
C LEU A 198 -11.50 -19.68 10.45
N ASN A 199 -11.67 -18.92 9.35
CA ASN A 199 -10.77 -18.98 8.20
C ASN A 199 -9.67 -17.93 8.26
N GLY A 200 -9.93 -16.76 8.87
CA GLY A 200 -8.95 -15.70 8.95
C GLY A 200 -9.53 -14.31 8.76
N ALA A 201 -8.77 -13.42 8.10
CA ALA A 201 -9.19 -12.05 7.81
C ALA A 201 -8.96 -11.70 6.33
N VAL A 202 -9.82 -10.85 5.77
CA VAL A 202 -9.69 -10.28 4.43
C VAL A 202 -9.65 -8.76 4.50
N PHE A 203 -8.83 -8.16 3.64
CA PHE A 203 -8.52 -6.73 3.72
C PHE A 203 -8.87 -6.03 2.42
N GLU A 204 -9.57 -4.90 2.54
CA GLU A 204 -9.64 -3.86 1.53
C GLU A 204 -8.60 -2.79 1.90
N VAL A 205 -7.60 -2.59 1.04
CA VAL A 205 -6.47 -1.70 1.31
C VAL A 205 -6.65 -0.36 0.61
N ARG A 206 -6.44 0.73 1.32
CA ARG A 206 -6.61 2.09 0.78
C ARG A 206 -5.48 3.01 1.22
N GLN A 207 -5.04 3.88 0.33
CA GLN A 207 -4.08 4.91 0.69
C GLN A 207 -4.69 5.99 1.61
N GLY A 208 -5.99 6.26 1.49
CA GLY A 208 -6.76 7.19 2.29
C GLY A 208 -8.23 7.10 1.90
N TYR A 209 -9.11 7.67 2.70
CA TYR A 209 -10.54 7.63 2.46
C TYR A 209 -11.17 9.02 2.58
N LYS A 210 -11.24 9.73 1.45
CA LYS A 210 -11.81 11.06 1.34
C LYS A 210 -13.14 11.10 0.56
N SER A 211 -13.57 9.94 0.02
CA SER A 211 -14.75 9.89 -0.87
C SER A 211 -16.03 9.77 -0.07
N LYS A 212 -16.96 10.69 -0.33
CA LYS A 212 -18.37 10.58 0.11
C LYS A 212 -19.25 9.80 -0.90
N ASP A 213 -18.64 9.06 -1.84
CA ASP A 213 -19.37 8.27 -2.84
C ASP A 213 -20.14 7.12 -2.17
N SER A 214 -21.46 7.30 -2.09
CA SER A 214 -22.36 6.33 -1.48
C SER A 214 -22.40 4.98 -2.22
N LYS A 215 -22.16 4.95 -3.54
CA LYS A 215 -22.10 3.69 -4.30
C LYS A 215 -20.91 2.84 -3.87
N ARG A 216 -19.75 3.48 -3.67
CA ARG A 216 -18.55 2.79 -3.19
C ARG A 216 -18.74 2.28 -1.77
N GLN A 217 -19.32 3.11 -0.88
CA GLN A 217 -19.60 2.72 0.49
C GLN A 217 -20.59 1.54 0.59
N ASN A 218 -21.62 1.51 -0.27
CA ASN A 218 -22.57 0.39 -0.32
C ASN A 218 -21.88 -0.89 -0.80
N ALA A 219 -21.02 -0.80 -1.82
CA ALA A 219 -20.25 -1.95 -2.28
C ALA A 219 -19.30 -2.49 -1.19
N ASP A 220 -18.70 -1.61 -0.40
CA ASP A 220 -17.87 -1.98 0.74
C ASP A 220 -18.69 -2.74 1.81
N ILE A 221 -19.93 -2.30 2.09
CA ILE A 221 -20.84 -2.99 3.02
C ILE A 221 -21.26 -4.37 2.49
N ASP A 222 -21.53 -4.48 1.19
CA ASP A 222 -21.82 -5.77 0.56
C ASP A 222 -20.62 -6.72 0.70
N ASN A 223 -19.39 -6.22 0.52
CA ASN A 223 -18.17 -7.00 0.73
C ASN A 223 -18.01 -7.48 2.19
N ILE A 224 -18.37 -6.64 3.18
CA ILE A 224 -18.38 -7.04 4.60
C ILE A 224 -19.28 -8.25 4.82
N ALA A 225 -20.53 -8.23 4.33
CA ALA A 225 -21.47 -9.31 4.50
C ALA A 225 -20.96 -10.60 3.85
N VAL A 226 -20.40 -10.52 2.65
CA VAL A 226 -19.86 -11.68 1.93
C VAL A 226 -18.64 -12.25 2.66
N ALA A 227 -17.75 -11.42 3.20
CA ALA A 227 -16.59 -11.88 3.94
C ALA A 227 -17.00 -12.69 5.19
N TRP A 228 -17.95 -12.18 5.97
CA TRP A 228 -18.51 -12.90 7.12
C TRP A 228 -19.16 -14.22 6.72
N ALA A 229 -19.94 -14.24 5.64
CA ALA A 229 -20.58 -15.45 5.13
C ALA A 229 -19.56 -16.53 4.72
N ASN A 230 -18.33 -16.14 4.36
CA ASN A 230 -17.22 -17.02 4.02
C ASN A 230 -16.27 -17.30 5.19
N GLY A 231 -16.60 -16.89 6.41
CA GLY A 231 -15.82 -17.17 7.61
C GLY A 231 -14.54 -16.33 7.74
N TYR A 232 -14.52 -15.10 7.21
CA TYR A 232 -13.43 -14.14 7.34
C TYR A 232 -13.85 -12.87 8.06
N LEU A 233 -12.95 -12.32 8.87
CA LEU A 233 -13.06 -10.98 9.42
C LEU A 233 -12.78 -9.96 8.29
N PRO A 234 -13.77 -9.14 7.88
CA PRO A 234 -13.53 -8.06 6.91
C PRO A 234 -12.89 -6.85 7.57
N VAL A 235 -11.78 -6.36 7.02
CA VAL A 235 -11.03 -5.22 7.57
C VAL A 235 -10.65 -4.22 6.48
N PHE A 236 -10.89 -2.94 6.72
CA PHE A 236 -10.37 -1.85 5.90
C PHE A 236 -9.04 -1.39 6.47
N ALA A 237 -7.97 -1.58 5.69
CA ALA A 237 -6.61 -1.16 6.03
C ALA A 237 -6.30 0.17 5.31
N VAL A 238 -6.36 1.29 6.03
CA VAL A 238 -6.20 2.64 5.48
C VAL A 238 -4.84 3.20 5.88
N PHE A 239 -3.96 3.46 4.93
CA PHE A 239 -2.59 3.95 5.19
C PHE A 239 -2.54 5.37 5.73
N SER A 240 -3.50 6.22 5.38
CA SER A 240 -3.63 7.56 5.94
C SER A 240 -4.45 7.54 7.22
N SER A 241 -4.12 8.43 8.16
CA SER A 241 -4.96 8.70 9.34
C SER A 241 -6.19 9.55 9.01
N GLN A 242 -6.26 10.11 7.80
CA GLN A 242 -7.35 10.99 7.36
C GLN A 242 -8.53 10.15 6.86
N ILE A 243 -9.52 9.97 7.73
CA ILE A 243 -10.78 9.30 7.42
C ILE A 243 -11.94 10.05 8.07
N ASP A 244 -13.10 10.03 7.41
CA ASP A 244 -14.34 10.58 7.95
C ASP A 244 -14.87 9.71 9.11
N ALA A 245 -15.17 10.32 10.25
CA ALA A 245 -15.65 9.62 11.44
C ALA A 245 -17.01 8.92 11.20
N ASP A 246 -17.89 9.52 10.39
CA ASP A 246 -19.18 8.93 10.05
C ASP A 246 -19.00 7.64 9.24
N LEU A 247 -17.97 7.60 8.39
CA LEU A 247 -17.62 6.41 7.64
C LEU A 247 -17.11 5.28 8.54
N VAL A 248 -16.25 5.61 9.50
CA VAL A 248 -15.77 4.65 10.50
C VAL A 248 -16.94 4.03 11.26
N LEU A 249 -17.87 4.89 11.73
CA LEU A 249 -19.07 4.44 12.43
C LEU A 249 -19.94 3.55 11.56
N ARG A 250 -20.15 3.92 10.30
CA ARG A 250 -20.93 3.15 9.33
C ARG A 250 -20.38 1.75 9.11
N TYR A 251 -19.05 1.62 8.95
CA TYR A 251 -18.43 0.32 8.75
C TYR A 251 -18.47 -0.53 10.03
N ARG A 252 -18.23 0.05 11.19
CA ARG A 252 -18.38 -0.64 12.48
C ARG A 252 -19.80 -1.12 12.73
N ASN A 253 -20.81 -0.30 12.41
CA ASN A 253 -22.21 -0.69 12.51
C ASN A 253 -22.56 -1.85 11.56
N SER A 254 -21.86 -1.95 10.41
CA SER A 254 -21.94 -3.09 9.50
C SER A 254 -21.03 -4.26 9.91
N ARG A 255 -20.38 -4.18 11.09
CA ARG A 255 -19.45 -5.18 11.63
C ARG A 255 -18.19 -5.36 10.78
N GLY A 256 -17.78 -4.34 10.05
CA GLY A 256 -16.49 -4.26 9.36
C GLY A 256 -15.42 -3.66 10.27
N GLY A 257 -14.27 -4.29 10.34
CA GLY A 257 -13.08 -3.76 10.99
C GLY A 257 -12.48 -2.60 10.19
N ILE A 258 -11.83 -1.67 10.89
CA ILE A 258 -11.10 -0.57 10.25
C ILE A 258 -9.85 -0.23 11.06
N ILE A 259 -8.69 -0.30 10.42
CA ILE A 259 -7.39 0.10 10.96
C ILE A 259 -6.82 1.22 10.10
N ILE A 260 -6.34 2.29 10.73
CA ILE A 260 -5.93 3.53 10.06
C ILE A 260 -4.45 3.83 10.28
N GLY A 261 -3.87 4.69 9.46
CA GLY A 261 -2.45 5.02 9.44
C GLY A 261 -1.98 5.90 10.60
N THR A 262 -2.29 5.49 11.82
CA THR A 262 -1.69 6.05 13.04
C THR A 262 -0.49 5.22 13.48
N THR A 263 0.53 5.86 14.10
CA THR A 263 1.74 5.20 14.58
C THR A 263 1.65 4.81 16.06
N SER A 264 0.49 4.99 16.67
CA SER A 264 0.23 4.67 18.08
C SER A 264 -1.21 4.19 18.24
N GLY A 265 -1.52 3.60 19.38
CA GLY A 265 -2.80 2.99 19.70
C GLY A 265 -2.71 1.46 19.74
N SER A 266 -3.84 0.77 19.63
CA SER A 266 -3.86 -0.69 19.57
C SER A 266 -3.81 -1.20 18.13
N SER A 267 -3.43 -2.44 17.94
CA SER A 267 -3.46 -3.14 16.63
C SER A 267 -4.88 -3.29 16.04
N GLN A 268 -5.93 -3.00 16.80
CA GLN A 268 -7.32 -2.93 16.32
C GLN A 268 -7.70 -1.55 15.75
N ILE A 269 -6.85 -0.53 15.92
CA ILE A 269 -7.09 0.84 15.46
C ILE A 269 -6.02 1.30 14.49
N SER A 270 -4.76 0.97 14.77
CA SER A 270 -3.60 1.40 14.01
C SER A 270 -3.13 0.33 13.03
N LEU A 271 -3.02 0.68 11.75
CA LEU A 271 -2.42 -0.17 10.72
C LEU A 271 -0.93 -0.43 11.01
N PHE A 272 -0.18 0.59 11.43
CA PHE A 272 1.25 0.44 11.69
C PHE A 272 1.52 -0.44 12.91
N VAL A 273 0.74 -0.28 13.98
CA VAL A 273 0.82 -1.15 15.17
C VAL A 273 0.37 -2.57 14.83
N PHE A 274 -0.67 -2.76 14.00
CA PHE A 274 -1.06 -4.07 13.50
C PHE A 274 0.08 -4.76 12.75
N CYS A 275 0.73 -4.05 11.84
CA CYS A 275 1.87 -4.62 11.11
C CYS A 275 3.01 -5.01 12.06
N GLN A 276 3.32 -4.20 13.06
CA GLN A 276 4.40 -4.44 14.00
C GLN A 276 4.08 -5.57 14.99
N GLU A 277 2.93 -5.49 15.67
CA GLU A 277 2.59 -6.43 16.75
C GLU A 277 2.04 -7.76 16.24
N VAL A 278 1.22 -7.73 15.18
CA VAL A 278 0.53 -8.93 14.70
C VAL A 278 1.32 -9.60 13.58
N LEU A 279 1.77 -8.84 12.57
CA LEU A 279 2.55 -9.40 11.47
C LEU A 279 4.06 -9.45 11.75
N GLY A 280 4.57 -8.72 12.76
CA GLY A 280 6.00 -8.73 13.10
C GLY A 280 6.87 -7.88 12.17
N TYR A 281 6.28 -6.94 11.43
CA TYR A 281 6.99 -6.05 10.51
C TYR A 281 6.74 -4.57 10.85
N ASP A 282 7.81 -3.82 11.08
CA ASP A 282 7.72 -2.38 11.35
C ASP A 282 7.53 -1.58 10.05
N LEU A 283 6.27 -1.44 9.63
CA LEU A 283 5.89 -0.69 8.45
C LEU A 283 6.12 0.82 8.60
N ALA A 284 6.07 1.36 9.83
CA ALA A 284 6.33 2.77 10.09
C ALA A 284 7.82 3.09 9.87
N ASP A 285 8.70 2.26 10.39
CA ASP A 285 10.15 2.37 10.19
C ASP A 285 10.52 2.19 8.70
N PHE A 286 9.88 1.27 7.98
CA PHE A 286 10.05 1.14 6.53
C PHE A 286 9.80 2.48 5.80
N PHE A 287 8.68 3.15 6.05
CA PHE A 287 8.39 4.43 5.44
C PHE A 287 9.34 5.54 5.89
N TYR A 288 9.73 5.53 7.17
CA TYR A 288 10.69 6.50 7.71
C TYR A 288 12.04 6.40 7.00
N ARG A 289 12.63 5.21 6.93
CA ARG A 289 13.94 4.96 6.31
C ARG A 289 13.96 5.23 4.81
N ASN A 290 12.86 4.96 4.11
CA ASN A 290 12.74 5.12 2.67
C ASN A 290 12.12 6.48 2.26
N SER A 291 11.85 7.39 3.20
CA SER A 291 11.06 8.60 2.95
C SER A 291 11.68 9.49 1.87
N GLU A 292 13.01 9.66 1.85
CA GLU A 292 13.68 10.51 0.87
C GLU A 292 13.59 9.95 -0.56
N VAL A 293 13.74 8.64 -0.71
CA VAL A 293 13.60 7.98 -2.02
C VAL A 293 12.14 8.08 -2.51
N ILE A 294 11.18 7.85 -1.62
CA ILE A 294 9.76 7.94 -1.93
C ILE A 294 9.36 9.38 -2.31
N LYS A 295 9.80 10.37 -1.54
CA LYS A 295 9.56 11.80 -1.83
C LYS A 295 10.14 12.20 -3.19
N SER A 296 11.38 11.81 -3.46
CA SER A 296 12.06 12.09 -4.73
C SER A 296 11.29 11.50 -5.92
N GLU A 297 10.81 10.26 -5.81
CA GLU A 297 10.03 9.59 -6.86
C GLU A 297 8.68 10.28 -7.11
N VAL A 298 7.98 10.64 -6.02
CA VAL A 298 6.70 11.36 -6.11
C VAL A 298 6.90 12.76 -6.69
N CYS A 299 7.89 13.52 -6.20
CA CYS A 299 8.23 14.84 -6.76
C CYS A 299 8.53 14.77 -8.25
N SER A 300 9.42 13.87 -8.67
CA SER A 300 9.74 13.67 -10.09
C SER A 300 8.50 13.36 -10.94
N THR A 301 7.58 12.54 -10.41
CA THR A 301 6.33 12.23 -11.10
C THR A 301 5.43 13.46 -11.22
N LEU A 302 5.31 14.27 -10.16
CA LEU A 302 4.52 15.51 -10.18
C LEU A 302 5.10 16.54 -11.13
N GLU A 303 6.42 16.71 -11.15
CA GLU A 303 7.10 17.63 -12.08
C GLU A 303 6.80 17.29 -13.55
N ILE A 304 6.82 16.00 -13.91
CA ILE A 304 6.47 15.55 -15.27
C ILE A 304 5.01 15.87 -15.61
N LEU A 305 4.09 15.74 -14.65
CA LEU A 305 2.68 16.06 -14.85
C LEU A 305 2.41 17.56 -15.03
N LEU A 306 3.31 18.43 -14.52
CA LEU A 306 3.23 19.88 -14.62
C LEU A 306 3.97 20.47 -15.83
N ARG A 307 4.57 19.64 -16.69
CA ARG A 307 5.25 20.07 -17.91
C ARG A 307 4.37 19.87 -19.14
N THR A 308 4.63 20.66 -20.17
CA THR A 308 3.97 20.54 -21.49
C THR A 308 4.46 19.34 -22.30
N GLU A 309 5.67 18.86 -21.98
CA GLU A 309 6.32 17.72 -22.63
C GLU A 309 5.90 16.37 -22.01
#